data_17d032365fd8cccccc6d11ae1e5701f3
#
_entry.id   17d032365fd8cccccc6d11ae1e5701f3
#
_cell.length_a   1.000
_cell.length_b   1.000
_cell.length_c   1.000
_cell.angle_alpha   90.00
_cell.angle_beta   90.00
_cell.angle_gamma   90.00
#
_symmetry.space_group_name_H-M   'P 1'
#
loop_
_entity.id
_entity.type
_entity.pdbx_description
1 polymer ?
#
loop_
_entity_poly.entity_id
_entity_poly.type
_entity_poly.pdbx_seq_one_letter_code
_entity_poly.pdbx_strand_id
1 'polypeptide(L)'
;MTSATTEARAISAYGPARSTVKGTPLEPEELERMQAYWHATLYMSAGMIYLRDNPLLREPLKAEHIKRRLLGHWGSDPGMSLTYIHLNRLIKKYDLNVIFLAGPGHGAPALISNVYLEGTYSEIYSDVSEDADGLQRLFKQFSFPGGIGSHCTPETPGSIHEGGELGYSVSHAYGAAFDNPDLIVTVMVGDGESETGPLATAWHSNKFLNPVRDGAVLPILHLNGYKIANPTILARIPHTELEHLFRGYGYEPYFVEGSDPPSMHQAMAATLEHCVREIRRIQQEARRSASEVKRPRWPMVILRSLKGWTGPKEVDGHKVEGFWRAHQVPMAEMHENPSHLALLEEWLRSYRPQALFDEAGRLLPELRELAPKGERRMGANPHANGGLLRKALRLPDFRDYAVKVEKPGTTEVGPTQVLGQFLRDIARHNPNSFRVLSPDENASNRLTALYEVTKKAWLGEYFPEDADGGELSPDGRVMEMLSEHTLEGWLEGYLLTGRHGFLSSYEAFVHVIDSMFNQHAKWL
;
A
#
# COMPACT_ATOMS: atom_id res chain seq x y z
N MET A 1 24.86 -23.05 22.33
CA MET A 1 23.64 -23.08 21.47
C MET A 1 22.33 -22.65 22.19
N THR A 2 22.33 -22.44 23.51
CA THR A 2 21.12 -22.13 24.31
C THR A 2 20.80 -20.62 24.47
N SER A 3 21.76 -19.72 24.22
CA SER A 3 21.56 -18.26 24.43
C SER A 3 20.87 -17.57 23.24
N ALA A 4 21.21 -17.93 22.01
CA ALA A 4 20.62 -17.32 20.80
C ALA A 4 19.15 -17.68 20.57
N THR A 5 18.73 -18.89 21.02
CA THR A 5 17.33 -19.31 20.92
C THR A 5 16.43 -18.64 21.96
N THR A 6 16.98 -18.12 23.06
CA THR A 6 16.22 -17.46 24.13
C THR A 6 15.95 -15.98 23.77
N GLU A 7 16.90 -15.29 23.15
CA GLU A 7 16.70 -13.91 22.67
C GLU A 7 15.70 -13.81 21.49
N ALA A 8 15.77 -14.73 20.54
CA ALA A 8 14.85 -14.78 19.40
C ALA A 8 13.37 -14.98 19.79
N ARG A 9 13.11 -15.59 20.95
CA ARG A 9 11.77 -15.76 21.52
C ARG A 9 11.32 -14.59 22.41
N ALA A 10 12.19 -13.65 22.70
CA ALA A 10 11.91 -12.55 23.64
C ALA A 10 10.98 -11.48 23.05
N ILE A 11 10.85 -11.35 21.73
CA ILE A 11 9.97 -10.40 21.07
C ILE A 11 8.65 -11.09 20.76
N SER A 12 7.55 -10.56 21.29
CA SER A 12 6.21 -11.12 21.20
C SER A 12 5.19 -10.05 20.81
N ALA A 13 4.23 -10.42 19.96
CA ALA A 13 3.07 -9.59 19.66
C ALA A 13 2.07 -9.51 20.84
N TYR A 14 2.36 -10.16 21.95
CA TYR A 14 1.48 -10.21 23.11
C TYR A 14 2.04 -9.34 24.25
N GLY A 15 1.19 -8.49 24.85
CA GLY A 15 1.53 -7.62 25.95
C GLY A 15 2.06 -6.25 25.51
N PRO A 16 2.83 -5.55 26.39
CA PRO A 16 3.40 -4.23 26.10
C PRO A 16 4.26 -4.26 24.83
N ALA A 17 4.21 -3.16 24.06
CA ALA A 17 4.94 -3.08 22.80
C ALA A 17 6.45 -3.07 23.00
N ARG A 18 7.14 -3.70 22.05
CA ARG A 18 8.60 -3.67 21.90
C ARG A 18 8.92 -3.06 20.54
N SER A 19 9.98 -2.26 20.51
CA SER A 19 10.45 -1.63 19.27
C SER A 19 11.96 -1.59 19.23
N THR A 20 12.53 -1.73 18.03
CA THR A 20 13.96 -1.47 17.79
C THR A 20 14.29 0.00 17.97
N VAL A 21 13.38 0.89 17.60
CA VAL A 21 13.49 2.33 17.85
C VAL A 21 12.91 2.64 19.23
N LYS A 22 13.72 3.27 20.09
CA LYS A 22 13.30 3.64 21.45
C LYS A 22 12.70 5.05 21.47
N GLY A 23 11.80 5.30 22.40
CA GLY A 23 11.18 6.60 22.65
C GLY A 23 9.68 6.53 22.88
N THR A 24 9.16 7.59 23.48
CA THR A 24 7.73 7.79 23.78
C THR A 24 7.35 9.20 23.32
N PRO A 25 7.30 9.45 21.99
CA PRO A 25 7.17 10.80 21.43
C PRO A 25 5.76 11.39 21.53
N LEU A 26 4.76 10.62 21.95
CA LEU A 26 3.40 11.10 22.13
C LEU A 26 3.20 11.58 23.55
N GLU A 27 2.80 12.83 23.72
CA GLU A 27 2.33 13.35 25.00
C GLU A 27 1.00 12.66 25.38
N PRO A 28 0.67 12.60 26.68
CA PRO A 28 -0.52 11.85 27.14
C PRO A 28 -1.81 12.25 26.43
N GLU A 29 -2.05 13.52 26.21
CA GLU A 29 -3.24 14.05 25.54
C GLU A 29 -3.25 13.68 24.03
N GLU A 30 -2.09 13.75 23.36
CA GLU A 30 -1.96 13.33 21.95
C GLU A 30 -2.22 11.83 21.83
N LEU A 31 -1.67 11.03 22.74
CA LEU A 31 -1.88 9.59 22.78
C LEU A 31 -3.36 9.24 22.96
N GLU A 32 -4.05 9.90 23.90
CA GLU A 32 -5.48 9.67 24.15
C GLU A 32 -6.32 9.99 22.91
N ARG A 33 -6.07 11.14 22.26
CA ARG A 33 -6.78 11.53 21.02
C ARG A 33 -6.48 10.59 19.87
N MET A 34 -5.24 10.15 19.69
CA MET A 34 -4.88 9.18 18.65
C MET A 34 -5.55 7.83 18.88
N GLN A 35 -5.61 7.37 20.11
CA GLN A 35 -6.32 6.14 20.44
C GLN A 35 -7.84 6.27 20.21
N ALA A 36 -8.43 7.41 20.55
CA ALA A 36 -9.84 7.67 20.29
C ALA A 36 -10.14 7.71 18.78
N TYR A 37 -9.30 8.35 17.98
CA TYR A 37 -9.46 8.33 16.51
C TYR A 37 -9.32 6.92 15.95
N TRP A 38 -8.35 6.14 16.44
CA TRP A 38 -8.20 4.73 16.06
C TRP A 38 -9.44 3.92 16.42
N HIS A 39 -10.03 4.12 17.59
CA HIS A 39 -11.29 3.49 17.98
C HIS A 39 -12.44 3.90 17.04
N ALA A 40 -12.50 5.14 16.58
CA ALA A 40 -13.50 5.57 15.60
C ALA A 40 -13.37 4.81 14.27
N THR A 41 -12.14 4.64 13.75
CA THR A 41 -11.92 3.84 12.54
C THR A 41 -12.30 2.38 12.73
N LEU A 42 -11.98 1.79 13.87
CA LEU A 42 -12.30 0.39 14.18
C LEU A 42 -13.81 0.18 14.37
N TYR A 43 -14.47 1.10 15.05
CA TYR A 43 -15.92 1.10 15.18
C TYR A 43 -16.61 1.12 13.80
N MET A 44 -16.17 2.02 12.93
CA MET A 44 -16.69 2.11 11.57
C MET A 44 -16.39 0.86 10.74
N SER A 45 -15.20 0.30 10.86
CA SER A 45 -14.82 -0.94 10.17
C SER A 45 -15.75 -2.10 10.57
N ALA A 46 -15.96 -2.29 11.85
CA ALA A 46 -16.90 -3.30 12.35
C ALA A 46 -18.35 -2.96 11.94
N GLY A 47 -18.74 -1.69 12.01
CA GLY A 47 -20.06 -1.21 11.57
C GLY A 47 -20.31 -1.51 10.08
N MET A 48 -19.35 -1.29 9.20
CA MET A 48 -19.45 -1.64 7.78
C MET A 48 -19.64 -3.14 7.55
N ILE A 49 -19.04 -3.98 8.36
CA ILE A 49 -19.20 -5.44 8.25
C ILE A 49 -20.62 -5.87 8.69
N TYR A 50 -21.11 -5.31 9.79
CA TYR A 50 -22.28 -5.84 10.48
C TYR A 50 -23.56 -5.01 10.34
N LEU A 51 -23.47 -3.67 10.45
CA LEU A 51 -24.62 -2.82 10.65
C LEU A 51 -25.29 -2.38 9.35
N ARG A 52 -26.60 -2.42 9.33
CA ARG A 52 -27.44 -1.77 8.31
C ARG A 52 -28.25 -0.62 8.88
N ASP A 53 -28.44 -0.59 10.20
CA ASP A 53 -29.22 0.41 10.92
C ASP A 53 -28.59 0.69 12.29
N ASN A 54 -29.08 1.71 13.02
CA ASN A 54 -28.58 2.10 14.33
C ASN A 54 -27.06 2.35 14.36
N PRO A 55 -26.51 3.19 13.44
CA PRO A 55 -25.07 3.32 13.20
C PRO A 55 -24.28 3.90 14.39
N LEU A 56 -24.97 4.45 15.41
CA LEU A 56 -24.36 5.04 16.61
C LEU A 56 -24.74 4.31 17.91
N LEU A 57 -25.37 3.14 17.82
CA LEU A 57 -25.84 2.34 18.96
C LEU A 57 -26.69 3.15 19.95
N ARG A 58 -27.58 4.01 19.45
CA ARG A 58 -28.48 4.84 20.28
C ARG A 58 -29.51 4.04 21.03
N GLU A 59 -29.84 2.87 20.56
CA GLU A 59 -30.65 1.87 21.22
C GLU A 59 -29.90 0.52 21.27
N PRO A 60 -30.36 -0.45 22.10
CA PRO A 60 -29.78 -1.79 22.08
C PRO A 60 -29.86 -2.43 20.71
N LEU A 61 -28.87 -3.23 20.35
CA LEU A 61 -28.87 -3.92 19.07
C LEU A 61 -30.02 -4.92 18.98
N LYS A 62 -30.63 -4.95 17.81
CA LYS A 62 -31.66 -5.91 17.42
C LYS A 62 -31.20 -6.60 16.12
N ALA A 63 -31.69 -7.82 15.90
CA ALA A 63 -31.38 -8.57 14.68
C ALA A 63 -31.71 -7.78 13.39
N GLU A 64 -32.75 -6.95 13.42
CA GLU A 64 -33.15 -6.09 12.30
C GLU A 64 -32.13 -4.98 11.96
N HIS A 65 -31.26 -4.60 12.92
CA HIS A 65 -30.18 -3.64 12.68
C HIS A 65 -28.99 -4.27 11.93
N ILE A 66 -28.96 -5.59 11.81
CA ILE A 66 -27.83 -6.34 11.23
C ILE A 66 -28.11 -6.67 9.77
N LYS A 67 -27.08 -6.65 8.95
CA LYS A 67 -27.14 -7.14 7.56
C LYS A 67 -27.48 -8.63 7.54
N ARG A 68 -28.29 -9.05 6.58
CA ARG A 68 -28.57 -10.47 6.38
C ARG A 68 -27.39 -11.24 5.81
N ARG A 69 -26.60 -10.59 4.95
CA ARG A 69 -25.34 -11.11 4.41
C ARG A 69 -24.19 -10.34 5.03
N LEU A 70 -23.43 -11.00 5.88
CA LEU A 70 -22.22 -10.46 6.46
C LEU A 70 -21.05 -10.75 5.54
N LEU A 71 -20.33 -9.71 5.14
CA LEU A 71 -19.12 -9.83 4.31
C LEU A 71 -18.18 -8.69 4.63
N GLY A 72 -16.91 -9.03 4.86
CA GLY A 72 -15.82 -8.13 5.18
C GLY A 72 -14.72 -8.89 5.90
N HIS A 73 -13.61 -8.23 6.18
CA HIS A 73 -12.43 -8.85 6.75
C HIS A 73 -11.90 -7.98 7.89
N TRP A 74 -12.09 -8.44 9.09
CA TRP A 74 -11.65 -7.74 10.31
C TRP A 74 -10.15 -7.88 10.59
N GLY A 75 -9.56 -9.00 10.15
CA GLY A 75 -8.26 -9.48 10.64
C GLY A 75 -7.09 -8.51 10.52
N SER A 76 -7.04 -7.70 9.46
CA SER A 76 -5.96 -6.74 9.19
C SER A 76 -6.32 -5.29 9.54
N ASP A 77 -7.60 -4.98 9.73
CA ASP A 77 -8.09 -3.62 9.91
C ASP A 77 -7.42 -2.85 11.06
N PRO A 78 -7.20 -3.45 12.26
CA PRO A 78 -6.60 -2.72 13.36
C PRO A 78 -5.16 -2.25 13.07
N GLY A 79 -4.32 -3.08 12.45
CA GLY A 79 -2.96 -2.71 12.09
C GLY A 79 -2.90 -1.69 10.95
N MET A 80 -3.81 -1.81 9.98
CA MET A 80 -3.93 -0.84 8.87
C MET A 80 -4.34 0.53 9.40
N SER A 81 -5.38 0.61 10.22
CA SER A 81 -5.83 1.87 10.82
C SER A 81 -4.78 2.48 11.73
N LEU A 82 -4.08 1.68 12.55
CA LEU A 82 -2.96 2.16 13.36
C LEU A 82 -1.90 2.85 12.49
N THR A 83 -1.54 2.22 11.38
CA THR A 83 -0.55 2.78 10.45
C THR A 83 -1.04 4.09 9.83
N TYR A 84 -2.26 4.11 9.31
CA TYR A 84 -2.84 5.28 8.64
C TYR A 84 -2.87 6.52 9.55
N ILE A 85 -3.29 6.35 10.80
CA ILE A 85 -3.38 7.45 11.79
C ILE A 85 -2.00 8.01 12.12
N HIS A 86 -0.99 7.15 12.27
CA HIS A 86 0.37 7.60 12.50
C HIS A 86 0.98 8.31 11.28
N LEU A 87 0.60 7.91 10.06
CA LEU A 87 0.97 8.66 8.85
C LEU A 87 0.30 10.03 8.82
N ASN A 88 -0.99 10.15 9.18
CA ASN A 88 -1.66 11.44 9.32
C ASN A 88 -0.91 12.37 10.27
N ARG A 89 -0.47 11.86 11.42
CA ARG A 89 0.34 12.61 12.38
C ARG A 89 1.63 13.13 11.75
N LEU A 90 2.35 12.29 11.01
CA LEU A 90 3.62 12.67 10.38
C LEU A 90 3.43 13.64 9.22
N ILE A 91 2.38 13.46 8.42
CA ILE A 91 2.01 14.39 7.35
C ILE A 91 1.82 15.79 7.94
N LYS A 92 1.07 15.91 9.02
CA LYS A 92 0.85 17.21 9.70
C LYS A 92 2.14 17.78 10.31
N LYS A 93 2.91 16.93 10.98
CA LYS A 93 4.13 17.37 11.70
C LYS A 93 5.22 17.86 10.75
N TYR A 94 5.35 17.26 9.58
CA TYR A 94 6.47 17.47 8.66
C TYR A 94 6.07 17.99 7.29
N ASP A 95 4.80 18.29 7.07
CA ASP A 95 4.22 18.66 5.77
C ASP A 95 4.60 17.68 4.66
N LEU A 96 4.36 16.38 4.91
CA LEU A 96 4.71 15.32 3.97
C LEU A 96 3.69 15.21 2.85
N ASN A 97 4.16 14.73 1.71
CA ASN A 97 3.35 14.27 0.60
C ASN A 97 3.35 12.73 0.64
N VAL A 98 2.26 12.13 1.08
CA VAL A 98 2.16 10.67 1.31
C VAL A 98 0.92 10.12 0.63
N ILE A 99 1.07 8.92 0.04
CA ILE A 99 -0.06 8.05 -0.32
C ILE A 99 0.07 6.71 0.39
N PHE A 100 -1.07 6.06 0.62
CA PHE A 100 -1.13 4.79 1.33
C PHE A 100 -1.67 3.68 0.43
N LEU A 101 -0.91 2.62 0.26
CA LEU A 101 -1.29 1.43 -0.50
C LEU A 101 -1.60 0.28 0.46
N ALA A 102 -2.79 -0.29 0.34
CA ALA A 102 -3.26 -1.39 1.15
C ALA A 102 -3.05 -2.73 0.43
N GLY A 103 -1.89 -3.36 0.62
CA GLY A 103 -1.61 -4.70 0.07
C GLY A 103 -2.60 -5.76 0.55
N PRO A 104 -2.91 -5.88 1.86
CA PRO A 104 -4.03 -6.70 2.31
C PRO A 104 -5.36 -5.99 1.98
N GLY A 105 -5.70 -5.92 0.70
CA GLY A 105 -6.84 -5.14 0.20
C GLY A 105 -8.19 -5.60 0.73
N HIS A 106 -8.28 -6.82 1.26
CA HIS A 106 -9.44 -7.27 2.02
C HIS A 106 -9.69 -6.44 3.31
N GLY A 107 -8.69 -5.68 3.81
CA GLY A 107 -8.86 -4.68 4.87
C GLY A 107 -9.46 -3.36 4.37
N ALA A 108 -10.28 -3.38 3.33
CA ALA A 108 -10.98 -2.20 2.82
C ALA A 108 -11.76 -1.42 3.89
N PRO A 109 -12.42 -2.04 4.90
CA PRO A 109 -13.10 -1.28 5.94
C PRO A 109 -12.19 -0.29 6.66
N ALA A 110 -10.94 -0.67 6.95
CA ALA A 110 -9.97 0.23 7.56
C ALA A 110 -9.63 1.43 6.66
N LEU A 111 -9.38 1.19 5.37
CA LEU A 111 -9.07 2.27 4.43
C LEU A 111 -10.27 3.22 4.27
N ILE A 112 -11.46 2.68 4.01
CA ILE A 112 -12.69 3.46 3.82
C ILE A 112 -13.01 4.28 5.06
N SER A 113 -12.89 3.69 6.27
CA SER A 113 -13.11 4.40 7.53
C SER A 113 -12.20 5.62 7.67
N ASN A 114 -10.91 5.46 7.39
CA ASN A 114 -9.96 6.56 7.45
C ASN A 114 -10.25 7.65 6.42
N VAL A 115 -10.54 7.27 5.17
CA VAL A 115 -10.89 8.21 4.08
C VAL A 115 -12.20 8.95 4.36
N TYR A 116 -13.16 8.29 5.00
CA TYR A 116 -14.40 8.94 5.45
C TYR A 116 -14.11 9.94 6.60
N LEU A 117 -13.39 9.52 7.63
CA LEU A 117 -13.11 10.37 8.79
C LEU A 117 -12.21 11.56 8.47
N GLU A 118 -11.37 11.49 7.43
CA GLU A 118 -10.62 12.65 6.93
C GLU A 118 -11.46 13.55 5.98
N GLY A 119 -12.70 13.14 5.64
CA GLY A 119 -13.68 13.88 4.85
C GLY A 119 -13.60 13.70 3.36
N THR A 120 -12.56 13.06 2.84
CA THR A 120 -12.39 12.90 1.38
C THR A 120 -13.51 12.06 0.77
N TYR A 121 -13.99 11.04 1.49
CA TYR A 121 -15.06 10.17 1.00
C TYR A 121 -16.33 10.97 0.69
N SER A 122 -16.78 11.81 1.63
CA SER A 122 -17.99 12.60 1.50
C SER A 122 -17.87 13.78 0.51
N GLU A 123 -16.64 14.26 0.26
CA GLU A 123 -16.39 15.25 -0.80
C GLU A 123 -16.63 14.67 -2.21
N ILE A 124 -16.34 13.38 -2.41
CA ILE A 124 -16.53 12.69 -3.70
C ILE A 124 -17.93 12.09 -3.79
N TYR A 125 -18.40 11.47 -2.72
CA TYR A 125 -19.72 10.83 -2.62
C TYR A 125 -20.62 11.64 -1.69
N SER A 126 -21.16 12.75 -2.19
CA SER A 126 -21.90 13.75 -1.40
C SER A 126 -23.21 13.22 -0.77
N ASP A 127 -23.72 12.10 -1.24
CA ASP A 127 -24.85 11.39 -0.64
C ASP A 127 -24.46 10.61 0.63
N VAL A 128 -23.18 10.43 0.90
CA VAL A 128 -22.63 9.85 2.12
C VAL A 128 -22.04 10.97 2.97
N SER A 129 -22.94 11.74 3.63
CA SER A 129 -22.57 12.89 4.46
C SER A 129 -21.79 12.48 5.72
N GLU A 130 -21.04 13.43 6.30
CA GLU A 130 -20.34 13.22 7.58
C GLU A 130 -21.30 13.41 8.77
N ASP A 131 -22.31 12.54 8.89
CA ASP A 131 -23.31 12.50 9.95
C ASP A 131 -23.92 11.11 10.10
N ALA A 132 -24.93 10.96 10.98
CA ALA A 132 -25.58 9.68 11.25
C ALA A 132 -26.21 9.05 9.99
N ASP A 133 -26.80 9.86 9.11
CA ASP A 133 -27.41 9.38 7.87
C ASP A 133 -26.36 8.88 6.89
N GLY A 134 -25.24 9.62 6.75
CA GLY A 134 -24.12 9.21 5.93
C GLY A 134 -23.43 7.96 6.47
N LEU A 135 -23.23 7.85 7.79
CA LEU A 135 -22.72 6.62 8.42
C LEU A 135 -23.60 5.42 8.11
N GLN A 136 -24.92 5.59 8.24
CA GLN A 136 -25.87 4.52 7.93
C GLN A 136 -25.81 4.11 6.47
N ARG A 137 -25.70 5.06 5.54
CA ARG A 137 -25.56 4.79 4.11
C ARG A 137 -24.24 4.06 3.83
N LEU A 138 -23.13 4.53 4.39
CA LEU A 138 -21.83 3.90 4.25
C LEU A 138 -21.85 2.45 4.72
N PHE A 139 -22.43 2.19 5.91
CA PHE A 139 -22.54 0.85 6.45
C PHE A 139 -23.42 -0.04 5.56
N LYS A 140 -24.57 0.46 5.09
CA LYS A 140 -25.47 -0.30 4.21
C LYS A 140 -24.84 -0.68 2.88
N GLN A 141 -24.13 0.25 2.23
CA GLN A 141 -23.59 0.04 0.89
C GLN A 141 -22.32 -0.81 0.85
N PHE A 142 -21.59 -0.90 1.96
CA PHE A 142 -20.38 -1.71 2.02
C PHE A 142 -20.70 -3.18 1.76
N SER A 143 -20.01 -3.75 0.77
CA SER A 143 -20.17 -5.15 0.34
C SER A 143 -21.60 -5.55 -0.05
N PHE A 144 -22.34 -4.59 -0.62
CA PHE A 144 -23.70 -4.78 -1.12
C PHE A 144 -23.75 -4.55 -2.64
N PRO A 145 -24.61 -5.26 -3.40
CA PRO A 145 -24.75 -5.04 -4.84
C PRO A 145 -25.06 -3.57 -5.18
N GLY A 146 -24.24 -2.97 -6.06
CA GLY A 146 -24.35 -1.56 -6.43
C GLY A 146 -23.73 -0.58 -5.43
N GLY A 147 -23.12 -1.09 -4.36
CA GLY A 147 -22.35 -0.30 -3.39
C GLY A 147 -20.84 -0.54 -3.53
N ILE A 148 -20.11 -0.29 -2.45
CA ILE A 148 -18.67 -0.46 -2.37
C ILE A 148 -18.32 -1.94 -2.23
N GLY A 149 -17.26 -2.41 -2.92
CA GLY A 149 -16.73 -3.77 -2.79
C GLY A 149 -16.15 -4.05 -1.40
N SER A 150 -16.00 -5.34 -1.07
CA SER A 150 -15.42 -5.78 0.22
C SER A 150 -13.89 -5.65 0.28
N HIS A 151 -13.24 -5.32 -0.82
CA HIS A 151 -11.79 -5.11 -0.97
C HIS A 151 -11.52 -3.67 -1.40
N CYS A 152 -10.29 -3.23 -1.24
CA CYS A 152 -9.85 -1.94 -1.78
C CYS A 152 -10.05 -1.93 -3.29
N THR A 153 -10.71 -0.90 -3.80
CA THR A 153 -11.10 -0.75 -5.20
C THR A 153 -10.82 0.68 -5.67
N PRO A 154 -10.85 0.94 -6.97
CA PRO A 154 -10.69 2.27 -7.54
C PRO A 154 -11.68 3.32 -7.01
N GLU A 155 -12.88 2.89 -6.61
CA GLU A 155 -13.92 3.75 -6.05
C GLU A 155 -13.55 4.33 -4.68
N THR A 156 -12.58 3.73 -3.97
CA THR A 156 -12.11 4.30 -2.70
C THR A 156 -11.15 5.45 -2.99
N PRO A 157 -11.49 6.70 -2.63
CA PRO A 157 -10.62 7.84 -2.91
C PRO A 157 -9.21 7.64 -2.35
N GLY A 158 -8.20 7.97 -3.15
CA GLY A 158 -6.79 7.80 -2.79
C GLY A 158 -6.24 6.39 -2.94
N SER A 159 -7.05 5.41 -3.35
CA SER A 159 -6.58 4.07 -3.64
C SER A 159 -6.09 3.97 -5.09
N ILE A 160 -4.86 3.49 -5.27
CA ILE A 160 -4.26 3.17 -6.58
C ILE A 160 -3.89 1.69 -6.68
N HIS A 161 -4.32 0.87 -5.72
CA HIS A 161 -4.03 -0.56 -5.67
C HIS A 161 -5.31 -1.34 -5.43
N GLU A 162 -5.66 -2.22 -6.35
CA GLU A 162 -6.74 -3.17 -6.21
C GLU A 162 -6.23 -4.34 -5.37
N GLY A 163 -6.91 -4.60 -4.26
CA GLY A 163 -6.41 -5.54 -3.26
C GLY A 163 -6.95 -6.96 -3.36
N GLY A 164 -7.68 -7.30 -4.41
CA GLY A 164 -8.23 -8.64 -4.61
C GLY A 164 -7.18 -9.64 -5.10
N GLU A 165 -6.21 -9.18 -5.88
CA GLU A 165 -5.09 -9.97 -6.35
C GLU A 165 -3.83 -9.65 -5.54
N LEU A 166 -3.32 -10.65 -4.82
CA LEU A 166 -2.19 -10.48 -3.92
C LEU A 166 -0.85 -10.53 -4.67
N GLY A 167 0.12 -9.73 -4.20
CA GLY A 167 1.52 -9.80 -4.64
C GLY A 167 2.03 -8.61 -5.42
N TYR A 168 1.20 -7.61 -5.70
CA TYR A 168 1.56 -6.45 -6.53
C TYR A 168 1.74 -5.16 -5.74
N SER A 169 1.39 -5.11 -4.46
CA SER A 169 1.41 -3.87 -3.67
C SER A 169 2.77 -3.19 -3.63
N VAL A 170 3.86 -3.95 -3.46
CA VAL A 170 5.22 -3.41 -3.42
C VAL A 170 5.64 -2.87 -4.79
N SER A 171 5.40 -3.61 -5.88
CA SER A 171 5.74 -3.13 -7.23
C SER A 171 4.94 -1.87 -7.60
N HIS A 172 3.64 -1.82 -7.28
CA HIS A 172 2.83 -0.60 -7.44
C HIS A 172 3.40 0.58 -6.67
N ALA A 173 3.82 0.37 -5.43
CA ALA A 173 4.41 1.43 -4.61
C ALA A 173 5.68 2.00 -5.24
N TYR A 174 6.55 1.15 -5.78
CA TYR A 174 7.75 1.61 -6.48
C TYR A 174 7.41 2.32 -7.78
N GLY A 175 6.47 1.80 -8.57
CA GLY A 175 5.96 2.48 -9.76
C GLY A 175 5.45 3.88 -9.45
N ALA A 176 4.66 4.02 -8.39
CA ALA A 176 4.14 5.31 -7.93
C ALA A 176 5.24 6.29 -7.47
N ALA A 177 6.33 5.78 -6.91
CA ALA A 177 7.45 6.60 -6.45
C ALA A 177 8.35 7.10 -7.59
N PHE A 178 8.42 6.41 -8.72
CA PHE A 178 9.27 6.82 -9.84
C PHE A 178 8.87 8.20 -10.38
N ASP A 179 9.87 9.07 -10.54
CA ASP A 179 9.74 10.46 -11.02
C ASP A 179 8.79 11.36 -10.18
N ASN A 180 8.57 11.00 -8.92
CA ASN A 180 7.80 11.77 -7.94
C ASN A 180 8.67 12.11 -6.72
N PRO A 181 9.67 13.00 -6.83
CA PRO A 181 10.76 13.17 -5.87
C PRO A 181 10.33 13.55 -4.45
N ASP A 182 9.15 14.15 -4.29
CA ASP A 182 8.65 14.60 -2.98
C ASP A 182 7.60 13.66 -2.40
N LEU A 183 7.28 12.56 -3.10
CA LEU A 183 6.29 11.59 -2.67
C LEU A 183 6.91 10.52 -1.79
N ILE A 184 6.26 10.21 -0.67
CA ILE A 184 6.50 8.99 0.10
C ILE A 184 5.32 8.05 -0.14
N VAL A 185 5.59 6.90 -0.70
CA VAL A 185 4.58 5.84 -0.88
C VAL A 185 4.71 4.87 0.27
N THR A 186 3.76 4.89 1.19
CA THR A 186 3.69 3.88 2.25
C THR A 186 2.85 2.71 1.77
N VAL A 187 3.41 1.52 1.81
CA VAL A 187 2.71 0.30 1.41
C VAL A 187 2.64 -0.67 2.58
N MET A 188 1.41 -0.98 2.99
CA MET A 188 1.17 -2.08 3.93
C MET A 188 1.23 -3.40 3.15
N VAL A 189 2.04 -4.32 3.60
CA VAL A 189 2.22 -5.65 2.99
C VAL A 189 1.69 -6.71 3.95
N GLY A 190 0.75 -7.53 3.50
CA GLY A 190 0.29 -8.68 4.28
C GLY A 190 1.35 -9.78 4.37
N ASP A 191 1.46 -10.42 5.54
CA ASP A 191 2.39 -11.54 5.71
C ASP A 191 1.99 -12.76 4.84
N GLY A 192 0.71 -12.97 4.59
CA GLY A 192 0.24 -13.95 3.62
C GLY A 192 0.54 -13.56 2.17
N GLU A 193 0.37 -12.28 1.83
CA GLU A 193 0.73 -11.71 0.52
C GLU A 193 2.22 -11.92 0.21
N SER A 194 3.07 -11.84 1.25
CA SER A 194 4.53 -12.04 1.13
C SER A 194 4.94 -13.44 0.68
N GLU A 195 4.02 -14.41 0.67
CA GLU A 195 4.27 -15.76 0.15
C GLU A 195 4.06 -15.88 -1.36
N THR A 196 3.52 -14.84 -2.02
CA THR A 196 3.30 -14.86 -3.47
C THR A 196 4.60 -14.67 -4.24
N GLY A 197 4.73 -15.32 -5.40
CA GLY A 197 5.90 -15.16 -6.27
C GLY A 197 6.14 -13.72 -6.71
N PRO A 198 5.11 -13.00 -7.18
CA PRO A 198 5.27 -11.58 -7.56
C PRO A 198 5.83 -10.70 -6.45
N LEU A 199 5.33 -10.83 -5.21
CA LEU A 199 5.83 -10.03 -4.10
C LEU A 199 7.27 -10.37 -3.72
N ALA A 200 7.62 -11.65 -3.71
CA ALA A 200 8.98 -12.09 -3.38
C ALA A 200 10.02 -11.44 -4.31
N THR A 201 9.68 -11.26 -5.58
CA THR A 201 10.53 -10.59 -6.57
C THR A 201 10.49 -9.07 -6.41
N ALA A 202 9.34 -8.50 -6.07
CA ALA A 202 9.14 -7.06 -5.95
C ALA A 202 10.02 -6.40 -4.87
N TRP A 203 10.49 -7.13 -3.85
CA TRP A 203 11.44 -6.62 -2.86
C TRP A 203 12.77 -6.13 -3.47
N HIS A 204 13.12 -6.57 -4.69
CA HIS A 204 14.29 -6.08 -5.40
C HIS A 204 14.11 -4.69 -6.04
N SER A 205 12.92 -4.14 -6.08
CA SER A 205 12.60 -2.85 -6.70
C SER A 205 13.41 -1.68 -6.15
N ASN A 206 13.89 -1.76 -4.91
CA ASN A 206 14.75 -0.74 -4.30
C ASN A 206 16.09 -0.53 -5.02
N LYS A 207 16.52 -1.46 -5.90
CA LYS A 207 17.73 -1.33 -6.73
C LYS A 207 17.52 -0.46 -7.98
N PHE A 208 16.27 -0.02 -8.20
CA PHE A 208 15.87 0.80 -9.35
C PHE A 208 15.34 2.18 -8.93
N LEU A 209 15.25 2.45 -7.63
CA LEU A 209 14.75 3.71 -7.09
C LEU A 209 15.90 4.70 -6.88
N ASN A 210 15.97 5.72 -7.73
CA ASN A 210 17.02 6.75 -7.65
C ASN A 210 16.65 7.83 -6.61
N PRO A 211 17.37 7.95 -5.48
CA PRO A 211 17.04 8.88 -4.40
C PRO A 211 17.17 10.36 -4.78
N VAL A 212 17.76 10.68 -5.94
CA VAL A 212 17.88 12.05 -6.44
C VAL A 212 16.58 12.51 -7.08
N ARG A 213 15.98 11.68 -7.93
CA ARG A 213 14.86 12.06 -8.80
C ARG A 213 13.55 11.38 -8.51
N ASP A 214 13.60 10.26 -7.81
CA ASP A 214 12.40 9.49 -7.43
C ASP A 214 11.96 9.85 -6.01
N GLY A 215 10.76 9.44 -5.66
CA GLY A 215 10.23 9.51 -4.30
C GLY A 215 10.89 8.48 -3.38
N ALA A 216 10.17 8.09 -2.34
CA ALA A 216 10.58 7.02 -1.45
C ALA A 216 9.43 6.02 -1.26
N VAL A 217 9.78 4.77 -1.03
CA VAL A 217 8.83 3.73 -0.62
C VAL A 217 9.14 3.33 0.81
N LEU A 218 8.12 3.33 1.67
CA LEU A 218 8.19 2.85 3.04
C LEU A 218 7.32 1.59 3.18
N PRO A 219 7.88 0.39 3.03
CA PRO A 219 7.15 -0.84 3.25
C PRO A 219 6.88 -1.07 4.74
N ILE A 220 5.66 -1.52 5.05
CA ILE A 220 5.26 -1.95 6.39
C ILE A 220 4.73 -3.38 6.28
N LEU A 221 5.54 -4.35 6.67
CA LEU A 221 5.11 -5.74 6.75
C LEU A 221 4.21 -5.94 7.95
N HIS A 222 2.92 -6.20 7.71
CA HIS A 222 1.95 -6.49 8.76
C HIS A 222 1.97 -7.98 9.10
N LEU A 223 2.74 -8.32 10.11
CA LEU A 223 2.97 -9.69 10.55
C LEU A 223 1.93 -10.09 11.61
N ASN A 224 0.69 -10.36 11.18
CA ASN A 224 -0.38 -10.78 12.08
C ASN A 224 -0.46 -12.31 12.30
N GLY A 225 0.30 -13.08 11.52
CA GLY A 225 0.59 -14.48 11.78
C GLY A 225 -0.28 -15.50 11.11
N TYR A 226 -1.36 -15.10 10.41
CA TYR A 226 -2.30 -16.04 9.80
C TYR A 226 -2.84 -15.56 8.46
N LYS A 227 -3.02 -16.49 7.53
CA LYS A 227 -3.82 -16.38 6.30
C LYS A 227 -5.31 -16.62 6.61
N ILE A 228 -6.06 -17.06 5.62
CA ILE A 228 -7.50 -17.39 5.78
C ILE A 228 -7.71 -18.51 6.82
N ALA A 229 -6.88 -19.56 6.78
CA ALA A 229 -7.03 -20.73 7.64
C ALA A 229 -5.70 -21.29 8.19
N ASN A 230 -4.56 -20.77 7.72
CA ASN A 230 -3.24 -21.30 8.04
C ASN A 230 -2.31 -20.22 8.60
N PRO A 231 -1.28 -20.61 9.39
CA PRO A 231 -0.18 -19.73 9.73
C PRO A 231 0.55 -19.22 8.49
N THR A 232 1.16 -18.03 8.59
CA THR A 232 2.07 -17.51 7.56
C THR A 232 3.51 -17.96 7.82
N ILE A 233 4.29 -18.11 6.75
CA ILE A 233 5.68 -18.57 6.82
C ILE A 233 6.52 -17.54 7.60
N LEU A 234 6.44 -16.26 7.23
CA LEU A 234 7.24 -15.20 7.86
C LEU A 234 6.96 -15.04 9.35
N ALA A 235 5.76 -15.38 9.82
CA ALA A 235 5.43 -15.35 11.24
C ALA A 235 5.93 -16.60 12.01
N ARG A 236 6.55 -17.55 11.36
CA ARG A 236 7.04 -18.82 11.94
C ARG A 236 8.54 -19.01 11.82
N ILE A 237 9.25 -18.05 11.20
CA ILE A 237 10.72 -18.03 11.23
C ILE A 237 11.22 -17.19 12.42
N PRO A 238 12.45 -17.44 12.91
CA PRO A 238 13.05 -16.65 13.98
C PRO A 238 13.20 -15.17 13.60
N HIS A 239 13.12 -14.31 14.60
CA HIS A 239 13.27 -12.86 14.42
C HIS A 239 14.58 -12.48 13.69
N THR A 240 15.69 -13.10 14.05
CA THR A 240 17.00 -12.88 13.42
C THR A 240 17.03 -13.30 11.96
N GLU A 241 16.35 -14.40 11.60
CA GLU A 241 16.24 -14.84 10.22
C GLU A 241 15.42 -13.85 9.39
N LEU A 242 14.32 -13.38 9.93
CA LEU A 242 13.48 -12.35 9.28
C LEU A 242 14.24 -11.04 9.05
N GLU A 243 15.05 -10.62 10.04
CA GLU A 243 15.93 -9.44 9.93
C GLU A 243 16.97 -9.63 8.82
N HIS A 244 17.65 -10.77 8.77
CA HIS A 244 18.63 -11.07 7.74
C HIS A 244 18.01 -11.14 6.34
N LEU A 245 16.80 -11.68 6.21
CA LEU A 245 16.06 -11.74 4.95
C LEU A 245 15.88 -10.34 4.35
N PHE A 246 15.33 -9.39 5.14
CA PHE A 246 15.07 -8.05 4.63
C PHE A 246 16.34 -7.22 4.46
N ARG A 247 17.36 -7.44 5.29
CA ARG A 247 18.68 -6.84 5.06
C ARG A 247 19.32 -7.36 3.77
N GLY A 248 19.15 -8.63 3.43
CA GLY A 248 19.57 -9.21 2.16
C GLY A 248 18.86 -8.58 0.96
N TYR A 249 17.59 -8.27 1.09
CA TYR A 249 16.86 -7.51 0.07
C TYR A 249 17.30 -6.04 -0.04
N GLY A 250 18.04 -5.49 0.92
CA GLY A 250 18.56 -4.12 0.89
C GLY A 250 17.74 -3.12 1.69
N TYR A 251 16.97 -3.59 2.65
CA TYR A 251 16.25 -2.75 3.62
C TYR A 251 16.94 -2.72 4.98
N GLU A 252 16.60 -1.73 5.80
CA GLU A 252 16.86 -1.71 7.23
C GLU A 252 15.53 -1.91 7.96
N PRO A 253 15.27 -3.11 8.50
CA PRO A 253 14.00 -3.42 9.16
C PRO A 253 13.97 -2.90 10.60
N TYR A 254 12.88 -2.19 10.95
CA TYR A 254 12.56 -1.73 12.29
C TYR A 254 11.32 -2.45 12.79
N PHE A 255 11.40 -3.09 13.96
CA PHE A 255 10.32 -3.88 14.51
C PHE A 255 9.46 -3.07 15.47
N VAL A 256 8.15 -3.21 15.34
CA VAL A 256 7.12 -2.75 16.28
C VAL A 256 6.24 -3.95 16.59
N GLU A 257 6.22 -4.42 17.82
CA GLU A 257 5.54 -5.65 18.21
C GLU A 257 4.82 -5.51 19.53
N GLY A 258 3.59 -5.97 19.63
CA GLY A 258 2.81 -5.94 20.88
C GLY A 258 1.31 -6.06 20.66
N SER A 259 0.57 -5.91 21.76
CA SER A 259 -0.89 -5.91 21.79
C SER A 259 -1.50 -4.90 22.78
N ASP A 260 -0.69 -4.20 23.56
CA ASP A 260 -1.15 -3.11 24.42
C ASP A 260 -1.27 -1.81 23.60
N PRO A 261 -2.48 -1.24 23.40
CA PRO A 261 -2.67 -0.13 22.49
C PRO A 261 -1.83 1.12 22.81
N PRO A 262 -1.76 1.64 24.06
CA PRO A 262 -0.93 2.80 24.37
C PRO A 262 0.54 2.58 24.03
N SER A 263 1.10 1.42 24.38
CA SER A 263 2.49 1.09 24.10
C SER A 263 2.75 0.95 22.58
N MET A 264 1.79 0.38 21.85
CA MET A 264 1.88 0.24 20.38
C MET A 264 1.84 1.59 19.68
N HIS A 265 0.99 2.53 20.12
CA HIS A 265 0.99 3.90 19.61
C HIS A 265 2.35 4.58 19.83
N GLN A 266 2.93 4.48 21.03
CA GLN A 266 4.24 5.08 21.31
C GLN A 266 5.35 4.48 20.43
N ALA A 267 5.41 3.14 20.34
CA ALA A 267 6.41 2.45 19.53
C ALA A 267 6.27 2.75 18.03
N MET A 268 5.04 2.82 17.53
CA MET A 268 4.77 3.15 16.11
C MET A 268 5.14 4.60 15.81
N ALA A 269 4.80 5.54 16.70
CA ALA A 269 5.17 6.94 16.55
C ALA A 269 6.69 7.12 16.49
N ALA A 270 7.42 6.52 17.42
CA ALA A 270 8.89 6.60 17.46
C ALA A 270 9.52 6.01 16.19
N THR A 271 9.02 4.85 15.76
CA THR A 271 9.57 4.13 14.60
C THR A 271 9.31 4.86 13.30
N LEU A 272 8.08 5.31 13.04
CA LEU A 272 7.76 6.02 11.80
C LEU A 272 8.44 7.39 11.73
N GLU A 273 8.60 8.11 12.85
CA GLU A 273 9.42 9.34 12.87
C GLU A 273 10.87 9.06 12.50
N HIS A 274 11.43 7.96 12.99
CA HIS A 274 12.78 7.54 12.63
C HIS A 274 12.87 7.23 11.13
N CYS A 275 11.95 6.43 10.58
CA CYS A 275 11.92 6.08 9.16
C CYS A 275 11.83 7.33 8.26
N VAL A 276 10.98 8.29 8.59
CA VAL A 276 10.86 9.54 7.82
C VAL A 276 12.15 10.35 7.86
N ARG A 277 12.83 10.44 9.02
CA ARG A 277 14.13 11.11 9.12
C ARG A 277 15.19 10.42 8.26
N GLU A 278 15.23 9.09 8.26
CA GLU A 278 16.16 8.33 7.42
C GLU A 278 15.88 8.51 5.93
N ILE A 279 14.62 8.46 5.50
CA ILE A 279 14.24 8.75 4.11
C ILE A 279 14.74 10.13 3.69
N ARG A 280 14.47 11.15 4.50
CA ARG A 280 14.92 12.52 4.21
C ARG A 280 16.44 12.65 4.18
N ARG A 281 17.14 12.00 5.11
CA ARG A 281 18.60 11.96 5.12
C ARG A 281 19.16 11.37 3.83
N ILE A 282 18.65 10.19 3.43
CA ILE A 282 19.05 9.51 2.19
C ILE A 282 18.84 10.42 0.98
N GLN A 283 17.66 11.01 0.83
CA GLN A 283 17.36 11.88 -0.30
C GLN A 283 18.20 13.15 -0.31
N GLN A 284 18.42 13.78 0.84
CA GLN A 284 19.23 14.99 0.95
C GLN A 284 20.71 14.72 0.63
N GLU A 285 21.26 13.62 1.13
CA GLU A 285 22.64 13.22 0.84
C GLU A 285 22.83 12.92 -0.66
N ALA A 286 21.92 12.15 -1.26
CA ALA A 286 21.97 11.85 -2.67
C ALA A 286 21.86 13.11 -3.56
N ARG A 287 20.95 14.02 -3.23
CA ARG A 287 20.75 15.27 -3.99
C ARG A 287 21.93 16.24 -3.87
N ARG A 288 22.72 16.18 -2.77
CA ARG A 288 23.95 16.98 -2.63
C ARG A 288 25.10 16.44 -3.47
N SER A 289 25.11 15.14 -3.75
CA SER A 289 26.17 14.42 -4.47
C SER A 289 25.62 13.67 -5.69
N ALA A 290 24.78 14.35 -6.48
CA ALA A 290 24.03 13.73 -7.58
C ALA A 290 24.89 13.07 -8.66
N SER A 291 26.19 13.38 -8.75
CA SER A 291 27.16 12.75 -9.67
C SER A 291 27.63 11.35 -9.21
N GLU A 292 27.45 11.03 -7.91
CA GLU A 292 27.90 9.76 -7.31
C GLU A 292 26.78 9.09 -6.55
N VAL A 293 25.67 8.80 -7.23
CA VAL A 293 24.52 8.16 -6.62
C VAL A 293 24.86 6.73 -6.23
N LYS A 294 24.77 6.44 -4.94
CA LYS A 294 24.93 5.09 -4.38
C LYS A 294 23.58 4.53 -3.96
N ARG A 295 23.41 3.21 -4.08
CA ARG A 295 22.22 2.53 -3.58
C ARG A 295 22.12 2.71 -2.06
N PRO A 296 21.06 3.35 -1.55
CA PRO A 296 20.85 3.44 -0.11
C PRO A 296 20.25 2.14 0.44
N ARG A 297 20.36 1.97 1.74
CA ARG A 297 19.56 1.00 2.48
C ARG A 297 18.31 1.72 3.01
N TRP A 298 17.16 1.45 2.38
CA TRP A 298 15.91 2.09 2.74
C TRP A 298 15.32 1.52 4.03
N PRO A 299 14.68 2.34 4.90
CA PRO A 299 13.98 1.83 6.05
C PRO A 299 12.74 1.04 5.65
N MET A 300 12.37 0.06 6.48
CA MET A 300 11.06 -0.61 6.46
C MET A 300 10.61 -0.93 7.87
N VAL A 301 9.32 -1.13 8.07
CA VAL A 301 8.75 -1.51 9.36
C VAL A 301 8.23 -2.94 9.32
N ILE A 302 8.49 -3.71 10.37
CA ILE A 302 7.84 -4.99 10.62
C ILE A 302 6.89 -4.77 11.80
N LEU A 303 5.60 -4.63 11.48
CA LEU A 303 4.53 -4.45 12.46
C LEU A 303 3.96 -5.82 12.82
N ARG A 304 4.27 -6.31 14.00
CA ARG A 304 3.69 -7.54 14.53
C ARG A 304 2.61 -7.22 15.56
N SER A 305 1.36 -7.54 15.22
CA SER A 305 0.19 -7.36 16.07
C SER A 305 -0.71 -8.59 16.02
N LEU A 306 -1.69 -8.66 16.91
CA LEU A 306 -2.68 -9.74 16.87
C LEU A 306 -3.55 -9.62 15.61
N LYS A 307 -3.82 -10.73 14.95
CA LYS A 307 -4.84 -10.78 13.90
C LYS A 307 -6.21 -10.48 14.51
N GLY A 308 -6.93 -9.50 13.94
CA GLY A 308 -8.20 -9.08 14.47
C GLY A 308 -8.13 -8.45 15.87
N TRP A 309 -7.01 -7.82 16.18
CA TRP A 309 -6.73 -7.10 17.43
C TRP A 309 -7.89 -6.18 17.83
N THR A 310 -8.22 -6.14 19.12
CA THR A 310 -9.37 -5.45 19.71
C THR A 310 -10.76 -6.00 19.34
N GLY A 311 -10.83 -7.06 18.57
CA GLY A 311 -12.07 -7.79 18.30
C GLY A 311 -12.43 -8.79 19.41
N PRO A 312 -13.47 -9.60 19.20
CA PRO A 312 -13.82 -10.66 20.12
C PRO A 312 -12.66 -11.62 20.34
N LYS A 313 -12.37 -11.91 21.62
CA LYS A 313 -11.27 -12.83 21.96
C LYS A 313 -11.63 -14.27 21.66
N GLU A 314 -12.89 -14.60 21.90
CA GLU A 314 -13.45 -15.94 21.77
C GLU A 314 -14.91 -15.87 21.33
N VAL A 315 -15.35 -16.81 20.51
CA VAL A 315 -16.75 -17.03 20.10
C VAL A 315 -17.03 -18.52 20.20
N ASP A 316 -18.10 -18.91 20.88
CA ASP A 316 -18.53 -20.31 21.08
C ASP A 316 -17.41 -21.22 21.62
N GLY A 317 -16.60 -20.74 22.58
CA GLY A 317 -15.47 -21.47 23.15
C GLY A 317 -14.26 -21.59 22.22
N HIS A 318 -14.25 -20.86 21.09
CA HIS A 318 -13.16 -20.89 20.13
C HIS A 318 -12.43 -19.56 20.07
N LYS A 319 -11.09 -19.61 20.15
CA LYS A 319 -10.23 -18.43 20.02
C LYS A 319 -10.44 -17.72 18.65
N VAL A 320 -10.63 -16.40 18.68
CA VAL A 320 -10.81 -15.54 17.50
C VAL A 320 -9.66 -14.53 17.41
N GLU A 321 -9.54 -13.60 18.36
CA GLU A 321 -8.44 -12.62 18.35
C GLU A 321 -7.06 -13.32 18.38
N GLY A 322 -6.16 -12.90 17.50
CA GLY A 322 -4.82 -13.50 17.37
C GLY A 322 -4.84 -14.91 16.75
N PHE A 323 -5.90 -15.23 16.01
CA PHE A 323 -6.05 -16.51 15.34
C PHE A 323 -6.70 -16.35 13.95
N TRP A 324 -6.61 -17.36 13.11
CA TRP A 324 -7.13 -17.31 11.75
C TRP A 324 -8.65 -17.01 11.67
N ARG A 325 -9.44 -17.38 12.69
CA ARG A 325 -10.89 -17.10 12.74
C ARG A 325 -11.23 -15.62 12.71
N ALA A 326 -10.29 -14.74 13.06
CA ALA A 326 -10.46 -13.30 12.90
C ALA A 326 -10.24 -12.81 11.46
N HIS A 327 -9.92 -13.68 10.49
CA HIS A 327 -9.58 -13.26 9.13
C HIS A 327 -10.72 -12.50 8.44
N GLN A 328 -11.92 -13.06 8.48
CA GLN A 328 -13.12 -12.50 7.85
C GLN A 328 -14.03 -11.89 8.92
N VAL A 329 -15.27 -12.38 8.95
CA VAL A 329 -16.31 -11.99 9.90
C VAL A 329 -16.10 -12.78 11.21
N PRO A 330 -15.76 -12.13 12.32
CA PRO A 330 -15.47 -12.84 13.58
C PRO A 330 -16.64 -13.66 14.14
N MET A 331 -17.86 -13.23 13.88
CA MET A 331 -19.10 -13.89 14.32
C MET A 331 -20.12 -13.89 13.19
N ALA A 332 -20.88 -14.96 13.09
CA ALA A 332 -22.01 -15.11 12.17
C ALA A 332 -23.32 -15.33 12.97
N GLU A 333 -24.40 -15.70 12.31
CA GLU A 333 -25.67 -16.14 12.90
C GLU A 333 -26.35 -15.10 13.81
N MET A 334 -26.21 -13.80 13.48
CA MET A 334 -26.75 -12.69 14.28
C MET A 334 -28.28 -12.70 14.40
N HIS A 335 -28.95 -13.34 13.45
CA HIS A 335 -30.43 -13.41 13.42
C HIS A 335 -30.98 -14.63 14.18
N GLU A 336 -30.18 -15.66 14.31
CA GLU A 336 -30.55 -16.96 14.89
C GLU A 336 -29.99 -17.12 16.31
N ASN A 337 -28.87 -16.48 16.63
CA ASN A 337 -28.15 -16.64 17.89
C ASN A 337 -28.10 -15.34 18.71
N PRO A 338 -28.98 -15.17 19.73
CA PRO A 338 -28.98 -13.97 20.57
C PRO A 338 -27.66 -13.71 21.31
N SER A 339 -26.89 -14.74 21.62
CA SER A 339 -25.59 -14.56 22.30
C SER A 339 -24.53 -13.93 21.36
N HIS A 340 -24.55 -14.22 20.07
CA HIS A 340 -23.70 -13.54 19.09
C HIS A 340 -24.08 -12.07 18.94
N LEU A 341 -25.38 -11.76 18.93
CA LEU A 341 -25.86 -10.38 18.87
C LEU A 341 -25.42 -9.57 20.11
N ALA A 342 -25.54 -10.17 21.29
CA ALA A 342 -25.09 -9.53 22.54
C ALA A 342 -23.57 -9.31 22.56
N LEU A 343 -22.79 -10.30 22.12
CA LEU A 343 -21.34 -10.18 22.02
C LEU A 343 -20.92 -9.11 20.99
N LEU A 344 -21.62 -9.00 19.86
CA LEU A 344 -21.41 -7.93 18.90
C LEU A 344 -21.68 -6.56 19.50
N GLU A 345 -22.78 -6.42 20.23
CA GLU A 345 -23.10 -5.15 20.92
C GLU A 345 -22.02 -4.78 21.94
N GLU A 346 -21.59 -5.73 22.77
CA GLU A 346 -20.51 -5.53 23.73
C GLU A 346 -19.22 -5.08 23.04
N TRP A 347 -18.83 -5.76 21.95
CA TRP A 347 -17.64 -5.40 21.18
C TRP A 347 -17.74 -4.00 20.60
N LEU A 348 -18.84 -3.67 19.91
CA LEU A 348 -19.01 -2.33 19.32
C LEU A 348 -19.05 -1.23 20.40
N ARG A 349 -19.71 -1.48 21.54
CA ARG A 349 -19.75 -0.54 22.68
C ARG A 349 -18.40 -0.37 23.36
N SER A 350 -17.49 -1.34 23.26
CA SER A 350 -16.14 -1.22 23.81
C SER A 350 -15.34 -0.06 23.19
N TYR A 351 -15.65 0.34 21.96
CA TYR A 351 -15.10 1.53 21.31
C TYR A 351 -15.70 2.84 21.77
N ARG A 352 -16.81 2.81 22.53
CA ARG A 352 -17.51 3.99 23.09
C ARG A 352 -17.92 5.01 22.01
N PRO A 353 -18.73 4.64 20.99
CA PRO A 353 -19.08 5.54 19.89
C PRO A 353 -19.68 6.87 20.34
N GLN A 354 -20.38 6.92 21.48
CA GLN A 354 -20.93 8.14 22.07
C GLN A 354 -19.85 9.13 22.58
N ALA A 355 -18.62 8.69 22.76
CA ALA A 355 -17.46 9.53 23.10
C ALA A 355 -16.59 9.87 21.90
N LEU A 356 -16.96 9.40 20.69
CA LEU A 356 -16.24 9.60 19.44
C LEU A 356 -17.02 10.49 18.48
N PHE A 357 -18.34 10.38 18.49
CA PHE A 357 -19.25 11.12 17.60
C PHE A 357 -20.23 11.97 18.41
N ASP A 358 -20.58 13.13 17.86
CA ASP A 358 -21.58 14.02 18.43
C ASP A 358 -23.01 13.50 18.24
N GLU A 359 -24.00 14.26 18.73
CA GLU A 359 -25.43 13.91 18.59
C GLU A 359 -25.89 13.84 17.12
N ALA A 360 -25.25 14.57 16.21
CA ALA A 360 -25.52 14.51 14.78
C ALA A 360 -24.82 13.32 14.09
N GLY A 361 -23.91 12.63 14.78
CA GLY A 361 -23.11 11.53 14.21
C GLY A 361 -21.81 11.99 13.52
N ARG A 362 -21.38 13.21 13.76
CA ARG A 362 -20.11 13.74 13.25
C ARG A 362 -18.98 13.38 14.20
N LEU A 363 -17.82 13.04 13.63
CA LEU A 363 -16.61 12.86 14.44
C LEU A 363 -16.33 14.13 15.24
N LEU A 364 -16.03 13.97 16.53
CA LEU A 364 -15.73 15.10 17.41
C LEU A 364 -14.62 15.99 16.81
N PRO A 365 -14.72 17.34 16.90
CA PRO A 365 -13.79 18.25 16.25
C PRO A 365 -12.34 18.02 16.63
N GLU A 366 -12.04 17.75 17.90
CA GLU A 366 -10.69 17.47 18.40
C GLU A 366 -10.07 16.19 17.83
N LEU A 367 -10.90 15.22 17.43
CA LEU A 367 -10.45 14.02 16.73
C LEU A 367 -10.30 14.30 15.24
N ARG A 368 -11.24 15.04 14.63
CA ARG A 368 -11.15 15.43 13.24
C ARG A 368 -9.87 16.19 12.92
N GLU A 369 -9.39 16.99 13.85
CA GLU A 369 -8.13 17.73 13.73
C GLU A 369 -6.89 16.84 13.58
N LEU A 370 -6.95 15.55 13.91
CA LEU A 370 -5.84 14.63 13.71
C LEU A 370 -5.60 14.30 12.22
N ALA A 371 -6.62 14.39 11.39
CA ALA A 371 -6.48 14.25 9.95
C ALA A 371 -5.78 15.48 9.33
N PRO A 372 -4.95 15.29 8.27
CA PRO A 372 -4.44 16.39 7.46
C PRO A 372 -5.56 17.17 6.77
N LYS A 373 -5.24 18.31 6.13
CA LYS A 373 -6.21 19.12 5.40
C LYS A 373 -5.85 19.20 3.91
N GLY A 374 -6.88 19.44 3.09
CA GLY A 374 -6.73 19.62 1.65
C GLY A 374 -6.04 18.40 0.99
N GLU A 375 -5.17 18.68 0.05
CA GLU A 375 -4.42 17.68 -0.73
C GLU A 375 -3.38 16.90 0.09
N ARG A 376 -3.16 17.26 1.37
CA ARG A 376 -2.30 16.49 2.27
C ARG A 376 -3.01 15.27 2.88
N ARG A 377 -4.34 15.18 2.80
CA ARG A 377 -5.07 13.95 3.12
C ARG A 377 -4.67 12.86 2.14
N MET A 378 -4.43 11.66 2.62
CA MET A 378 -3.99 10.57 1.73
C MET A 378 -5.06 10.20 0.69
N GLY A 379 -6.35 10.25 1.06
CA GLY A 379 -7.45 10.04 0.13
C GLY A 379 -7.61 11.15 -0.93
N ALA A 380 -7.23 12.39 -0.62
CA ALA A 380 -7.33 13.53 -1.52
C ALA A 380 -6.00 13.88 -2.23
N ASN A 381 -4.96 13.08 -2.02
CA ASN A 381 -3.64 13.36 -2.58
C ASN A 381 -3.69 13.32 -4.12
N PRO A 382 -3.18 14.36 -4.81
CA PRO A 382 -3.19 14.38 -6.27
C PRO A 382 -2.45 13.23 -6.93
N HIS A 383 -1.43 12.65 -6.28
CA HIS A 383 -0.71 11.48 -6.81
C HIS A 383 -1.57 10.21 -6.83
N ALA A 384 -2.56 10.12 -5.96
CA ALA A 384 -3.54 9.04 -5.98
C ALA A 384 -4.73 9.32 -6.90
N ASN A 385 -4.68 10.42 -7.64
CA ASN A 385 -5.65 10.86 -8.65
C ASN A 385 -4.91 11.22 -9.93
N GLY A 386 -4.37 10.23 -10.62
CA GLY A 386 -3.47 10.37 -11.77
C GLY A 386 -3.97 11.30 -12.88
N GLY A 387 -5.29 11.51 -12.99
CA GLY A 387 -5.89 12.50 -13.88
C GLY A 387 -5.49 13.94 -13.56
N LEU A 388 -5.25 14.28 -12.30
CA LEU A 388 -4.85 15.62 -11.86
C LEU A 388 -3.37 15.92 -12.18
N LEU A 389 -2.49 14.95 -12.05
CA LEU A 389 -1.04 15.11 -12.26
C LEU A 389 -0.56 14.58 -13.61
N ARG A 390 -1.47 14.18 -14.48
CA ARG A 390 -1.12 13.62 -15.79
C ARG A 390 -0.23 14.57 -16.59
N LYS A 391 0.98 14.11 -16.89
CA LYS A 391 1.89 14.83 -17.79
C LYS A 391 1.44 14.60 -19.24
N ALA A 392 1.48 15.65 -20.06
CA ALA A 392 1.20 15.47 -21.48
C ALA A 392 2.29 14.63 -22.13
N LEU A 393 1.91 13.58 -22.84
CA LEU A 393 2.85 12.79 -23.63
C LEU A 393 3.12 13.50 -24.96
N ARG A 394 4.37 13.89 -25.19
CA ARG A 394 4.81 14.52 -26.43
C ARG A 394 5.22 13.43 -27.40
N LEU A 395 4.36 13.16 -28.37
CA LEU A 395 4.60 12.18 -29.42
C LEU A 395 5.25 12.86 -30.63
N PRO A 396 6.24 12.23 -31.28
CA PRO A 396 6.69 12.65 -32.62
C PRO A 396 5.61 12.30 -33.65
N ASP A 397 5.67 12.89 -34.84
CA ASP A 397 4.77 12.51 -35.91
C ASP A 397 5.11 11.10 -36.43
N PHE A 398 4.19 10.16 -36.24
CA PHE A 398 4.42 8.76 -36.65
C PHE A 398 4.69 8.60 -38.14
N ARG A 399 4.27 9.56 -39.00
CA ARG A 399 4.52 9.56 -40.43
C ARG A 399 6.01 9.72 -40.78
N ASP A 400 6.81 10.31 -39.89
CA ASP A 400 8.25 10.45 -40.07
C ASP A 400 8.99 9.11 -40.00
N TYR A 401 8.33 8.08 -39.46
CA TYR A 401 8.84 6.72 -39.35
C TYR A 401 8.29 5.79 -40.44
N ALA A 402 7.58 6.32 -41.41
CA ALA A 402 7.01 5.53 -42.49
C ALA A 402 8.10 4.88 -43.35
N VAL A 403 8.01 3.60 -43.55
CA VAL A 403 8.91 2.86 -44.43
C VAL A 403 8.49 3.09 -45.89
N LYS A 404 9.43 3.57 -46.70
CA LYS A 404 9.20 3.80 -48.10
C LYS A 404 9.19 2.46 -48.84
N VAL A 405 8.06 2.10 -49.39
CA VAL A 405 7.87 0.88 -50.21
C VAL A 405 7.69 1.32 -51.68
N GLU A 406 8.69 1.05 -52.50
CA GLU A 406 8.63 1.41 -53.94
C GLU A 406 7.74 0.50 -54.75
N LYS A 407 7.75 -0.77 -54.45
CA LYS A 407 6.89 -1.80 -55.09
C LYS A 407 6.48 -2.86 -54.06
N PRO A 408 5.31 -3.44 -54.17
CA PRO A 408 4.89 -4.55 -53.30
C PRO A 408 5.93 -5.69 -53.29
N GLY A 409 6.30 -6.17 -52.11
CA GLY A 409 7.23 -7.28 -51.92
C GLY A 409 8.73 -6.96 -52.15
N THR A 410 9.11 -5.69 -52.34
CA THR A 410 10.51 -5.31 -52.59
C THR A 410 11.22 -4.75 -51.36
N THR A 411 10.51 -4.52 -50.29
CA THR A 411 11.07 -3.93 -49.05
C THR A 411 10.83 -4.88 -47.89
N GLU A 412 11.92 -5.25 -47.21
CA GLU A 412 11.87 -5.98 -45.94
C GLU A 412 12.25 -5.03 -44.81
N VAL A 413 11.46 -5.05 -43.75
CA VAL A 413 11.72 -4.22 -42.55
C VAL A 413 11.22 -4.92 -41.30
N GLY A 414 11.96 -4.76 -40.21
CA GLY A 414 11.52 -5.21 -38.89
C GLY A 414 10.59 -4.16 -38.24
N PRO A 415 9.30 -4.42 -38.03
CA PRO A 415 8.39 -3.42 -37.48
C PRO A 415 8.82 -2.95 -36.09
N THR A 416 9.35 -3.82 -35.23
CA THR A 416 9.85 -3.46 -33.91
C THR A 416 11.11 -2.58 -33.97
N GLN A 417 11.93 -2.68 -35.01
CA GLN A 417 13.06 -1.77 -35.21
C GLN A 417 12.59 -0.32 -35.48
N VAL A 418 11.54 -0.16 -36.28
CA VAL A 418 10.91 1.15 -36.53
C VAL A 418 10.25 1.67 -35.25
N LEU A 419 9.59 0.80 -34.50
CA LEU A 419 9.02 1.13 -33.20
C LEU A 419 10.11 1.60 -32.23
N GLY A 420 11.27 0.95 -32.21
CA GLY A 420 12.41 1.36 -31.38
C GLY A 420 12.87 2.81 -31.65
N GLN A 421 12.88 3.22 -32.93
CA GLN A 421 13.19 4.61 -33.29
C GLN A 421 12.11 5.59 -32.82
N PHE A 422 10.85 5.22 -32.93
CA PHE A 422 9.72 6.01 -32.42
C PHE A 422 9.78 6.16 -30.91
N LEU A 423 10.01 5.07 -30.15
CA LEU A 423 10.15 5.08 -28.70
C LEU A 423 11.37 5.89 -28.23
N ARG A 424 12.48 5.85 -28.97
CA ARG A 424 13.66 6.69 -28.72
C ARG A 424 13.27 8.18 -28.69
N ASP A 425 12.50 8.61 -29.67
CA ASP A 425 12.13 10.03 -29.79
C ASP A 425 11.05 10.41 -28.79
N ILE A 426 10.14 9.48 -28.42
CA ILE A 426 9.25 9.68 -27.28
C ILE A 426 10.06 9.86 -26.00
N ALA A 427 11.04 9.00 -25.72
CA ALA A 427 11.90 9.09 -24.53
C ALA A 427 12.67 10.43 -24.50
N ARG A 428 13.21 10.86 -25.64
CA ARG A 428 13.90 12.15 -25.79
C ARG A 428 12.99 13.34 -25.46
N HIS A 429 11.72 13.30 -25.89
CA HIS A 429 10.76 14.38 -25.68
C HIS A 429 10.15 14.37 -24.26
N ASN A 430 10.22 13.24 -23.56
CA ASN A 430 9.59 13.05 -22.26
C ASN A 430 10.56 12.50 -21.19
N PRO A 431 11.72 13.14 -20.95
CA PRO A 431 12.80 12.57 -20.15
C PRO A 431 12.44 12.34 -18.66
N ASN A 432 11.39 12.99 -18.16
CA ASN A 432 10.98 12.95 -16.75
C ASN A 432 9.58 12.33 -16.52
N SER A 433 8.99 11.75 -17.56
CA SER A 433 7.61 11.23 -17.47
C SER A 433 7.33 10.03 -18.36
N PHE A 434 8.38 9.43 -18.95
CA PHE A 434 8.27 8.24 -19.78
C PHE A 434 9.36 7.23 -19.43
N ARG A 435 8.98 5.97 -19.24
CA ARG A 435 9.89 4.84 -19.02
C ARG A 435 9.53 3.68 -19.94
N VAL A 436 10.54 2.91 -20.33
CA VAL A 436 10.39 1.65 -21.06
C VAL A 436 10.72 0.51 -20.11
N LEU A 437 9.86 -0.49 -20.07
CA LEU A 437 9.97 -1.65 -19.20
C LEU A 437 10.09 -2.91 -20.04
N SER A 438 10.98 -3.82 -19.66
CA SER A 438 11.22 -5.05 -20.40
C SER A 438 11.88 -6.11 -19.52
N PRO A 439 11.54 -7.39 -19.66
CA PRO A 439 12.22 -8.46 -18.94
C PRO A 439 13.55 -8.86 -19.63
N ASP A 440 14.47 -7.88 -19.82
CA ASP A 440 15.76 -8.03 -20.51
C ASP A 440 15.64 -8.39 -22.01
N GLU A 441 14.59 -7.91 -22.65
CA GLU A 441 14.24 -8.30 -24.04
C GLU A 441 14.32 -7.15 -25.04
N ASN A 442 14.76 -5.94 -24.65
CA ASN A 442 14.80 -4.79 -25.55
C ASN A 442 15.70 -5.02 -26.76
N ALA A 443 16.87 -5.65 -26.56
CA ALA A 443 17.80 -5.92 -27.65
C ALA A 443 17.24 -6.94 -28.64
N SER A 444 16.70 -8.04 -28.15
CA SER A 444 16.10 -9.10 -28.98
C SER A 444 14.80 -8.65 -29.65
N ASN A 445 14.05 -7.75 -29.02
CA ASN A 445 12.89 -7.07 -29.62
C ASN A 445 13.29 -5.91 -30.57
N ARG A 446 14.59 -5.71 -30.84
CA ARG A 446 15.13 -4.68 -31.75
C ARG A 446 14.80 -3.25 -31.33
N LEU A 447 14.67 -2.99 -30.00
CA LEU A 447 14.38 -1.67 -29.45
C LEU A 447 15.65 -0.89 -29.06
N THR A 448 16.83 -1.32 -29.51
CA THR A 448 18.15 -0.79 -29.13
C THR A 448 18.37 0.69 -29.50
N ALA A 449 17.59 1.24 -30.43
CA ALA A 449 17.61 2.67 -30.72
C ALA A 449 17.34 3.54 -29.46
N LEU A 450 16.65 3.02 -28.45
CA LEU A 450 16.43 3.69 -27.16
C LEU A 450 17.76 4.08 -26.48
N TYR A 451 18.81 3.27 -26.61
CA TYR A 451 20.11 3.51 -25.97
C TYR A 451 20.90 4.67 -26.58
N GLU A 452 20.44 5.23 -27.71
CA GLU A 452 21.00 6.49 -28.26
C GLU A 452 20.66 7.71 -27.37
N VAL A 453 19.59 7.64 -26.54
CA VAL A 453 19.08 8.78 -25.76
C VAL A 453 18.96 8.51 -24.26
N THR A 454 19.00 7.26 -23.84
CA THR A 454 18.91 6.87 -22.44
C THR A 454 19.68 5.59 -22.19
N LYS A 455 19.71 5.14 -20.93
CA LYS A 455 20.38 3.92 -20.50
C LYS A 455 19.40 3.04 -19.70
N LYS A 456 19.85 1.84 -19.35
CA LYS A 456 19.17 0.95 -18.40
C LYS A 456 19.34 1.50 -16.98
N ALA A 457 18.24 1.58 -16.23
CA ALA A 457 18.28 2.02 -14.84
C ALA A 457 18.99 0.97 -13.98
N TRP A 458 20.00 1.38 -13.22
CA TRP A 458 20.75 0.48 -12.36
C TRP A 458 21.36 1.21 -11.16
N LEU A 459 21.07 0.73 -9.96
CA LEU A 459 21.64 1.22 -8.69
C LEU A 459 22.30 0.09 -7.88
N GLY A 460 22.40 -1.09 -8.46
CA GLY A 460 23.15 -2.19 -7.86
C GLY A 460 24.65 -1.91 -7.86
N GLU A 461 25.43 -2.83 -7.34
CA GLU A 461 26.88 -2.81 -7.44
C GLU A 461 27.30 -2.87 -8.91
N TYR A 462 28.41 -2.20 -9.24
CA TYR A 462 28.92 -2.06 -10.61
C TYR A 462 30.33 -2.62 -10.67
N PHE A 463 30.52 -3.65 -11.47
CA PHE A 463 31.82 -4.27 -11.68
C PHE A 463 32.50 -3.71 -12.93
N PRO A 464 33.86 -3.82 -13.06
CA PRO A 464 34.58 -3.34 -14.25
C PRO A 464 34.04 -3.93 -15.56
N GLU A 465 33.60 -5.18 -15.55
CA GLU A 465 33.05 -5.89 -16.69
C GLU A 465 31.71 -5.29 -17.16
N ASP A 466 30.94 -4.70 -16.26
CA ASP A 466 29.67 -4.04 -16.58
C ASP A 466 29.85 -2.72 -17.33
N ALA A 467 31.07 -2.20 -17.36
CA ALA A 467 31.42 -0.99 -18.11
C ALA A 467 31.56 -1.22 -19.63
N ASP A 468 31.73 -2.47 -20.04
CA ASP A 468 31.79 -2.85 -21.46
C ASP A 468 30.37 -2.73 -22.06
N GLY A 469 30.19 -1.79 -23.00
CA GLY A 469 28.88 -1.41 -23.55
C GLY A 469 28.29 -0.13 -23.01
N GLY A 470 28.56 0.25 -21.74
CA GLY A 470 28.18 1.56 -21.17
C GLY A 470 26.69 1.84 -21.03
N GLU A 471 25.85 0.80 -20.98
CA GLU A 471 24.40 0.92 -21.03
C GLU A 471 23.71 1.09 -19.67
N LEU A 472 24.44 0.92 -18.55
CA LEU A 472 23.88 1.05 -17.19
C LEU A 472 24.03 2.48 -16.67
N SER A 473 23.03 2.99 -15.96
CA SER A 473 23.05 4.30 -15.30
C SER A 473 22.01 4.40 -14.21
N PRO A 474 22.32 5.08 -13.08
CA PRO A 474 21.28 5.42 -12.08
C PRO A 474 20.12 6.25 -12.65
N ASP A 475 20.36 7.01 -13.73
CA ASP A 475 19.37 7.86 -14.41
C ASP A 475 18.73 7.21 -15.64
N GLY A 476 18.96 5.92 -15.86
CA GLY A 476 18.38 5.20 -16.97
C GLY A 476 16.86 5.25 -17.00
N ARG A 477 16.29 5.24 -18.21
CA ARG A 477 14.83 5.25 -18.42
C ARG A 477 14.30 3.89 -18.90
N VAL A 478 15.20 2.96 -19.16
CA VAL A 478 14.86 1.57 -19.50
C VAL A 478 14.98 0.74 -18.22
N MET A 479 13.87 0.14 -17.83
CA MET A 479 13.74 -0.66 -16.61
C MET A 479 13.75 -2.13 -17.00
N GLU A 480 14.82 -2.86 -16.71
CA GLU A 480 14.91 -4.27 -17.06
C GLU A 480 15.05 -5.15 -15.81
N MET A 481 14.13 -6.09 -15.69
CA MET A 481 14.11 -7.10 -14.63
C MET A 481 13.37 -8.34 -15.15
N LEU A 482 13.94 -9.54 -14.98
CA LEU A 482 13.29 -10.80 -15.40
C LEU A 482 12.12 -11.16 -14.49
N SER A 483 11.08 -10.34 -14.55
CA SER A 483 9.81 -10.52 -13.85
C SER A 483 8.76 -9.62 -14.48
N GLU A 484 7.96 -10.15 -15.37
CA GLU A 484 6.85 -9.44 -16.01
C GLU A 484 5.89 -8.87 -14.95
N HIS A 485 5.54 -9.66 -13.93
CA HIS A 485 4.69 -9.21 -12.82
C HIS A 485 5.21 -7.95 -12.13
N THR A 486 6.53 -7.89 -11.83
CA THR A 486 7.12 -6.71 -11.20
C THR A 486 7.11 -5.51 -12.14
N LEU A 487 7.41 -5.73 -13.43
CA LEU A 487 7.43 -4.68 -14.44
C LEU A 487 6.04 -4.10 -14.68
N GLU A 488 5.02 -4.94 -14.75
CA GLU A 488 3.63 -4.50 -14.89
C GLU A 488 3.16 -3.72 -13.66
N GLY A 489 3.49 -4.20 -12.46
CA GLY A 489 3.20 -3.48 -11.23
C GLY A 489 3.90 -2.12 -11.15
N TRP A 490 5.17 -2.02 -11.60
CA TRP A 490 5.85 -0.73 -11.74
C TRP A 490 5.14 0.17 -12.76
N LEU A 491 4.76 -0.38 -13.92
CA LEU A 491 4.08 0.39 -14.95
C LEU A 491 2.73 0.91 -14.44
N GLU A 492 1.93 0.07 -13.81
CA GLU A 492 0.61 0.45 -13.30
C GLU A 492 0.72 1.57 -12.25
N GLY A 493 1.57 1.41 -11.23
CA GLY A 493 1.79 2.47 -10.23
C GLY A 493 2.30 3.78 -10.85
N TYR A 494 3.13 3.68 -11.89
CA TYR A 494 3.65 4.82 -12.63
C TYR A 494 2.57 5.55 -13.44
N LEU A 495 1.71 4.80 -14.12
CA LEU A 495 0.58 5.34 -14.90
C LEU A 495 -0.46 6.01 -13.99
N LEU A 496 -0.83 5.34 -12.89
CA LEU A 496 -1.85 5.83 -11.97
C LEU A 496 -1.42 7.08 -11.20
N THR A 497 -0.12 7.39 -11.18
CA THR A 497 0.42 8.66 -10.65
C THR A 497 0.69 9.70 -11.75
N GLY A 498 0.13 9.53 -12.95
CA GLY A 498 0.10 10.54 -14.02
C GLY A 498 1.29 10.52 -14.96
N ARG A 499 2.02 9.43 -15.05
CA ARG A 499 3.16 9.22 -15.95
C ARG A 499 2.78 8.33 -17.13
N HIS A 500 3.73 8.06 -18.03
CA HIS A 500 3.55 7.21 -19.20
C HIS A 500 4.67 6.19 -19.31
N GLY A 501 4.36 5.02 -19.84
CA GLY A 501 5.35 3.98 -20.06
C GLY A 501 4.99 3.05 -21.20
N PHE A 502 5.92 2.20 -21.53
CA PHE A 502 5.78 1.16 -22.54
C PHE A 502 6.38 -0.14 -21.97
N LEU A 503 5.64 -1.23 -22.05
CA LEU A 503 6.10 -2.56 -21.69
C LEU A 503 6.24 -3.42 -22.96
N SER A 504 7.37 -4.11 -23.11
CA SER A 504 7.55 -5.15 -24.10
C SER A 504 7.85 -6.49 -23.44
N SER A 505 7.33 -7.55 -24.01
CA SER A 505 7.64 -8.94 -23.67
C SER A 505 7.45 -9.81 -24.89
N TYR A 506 7.93 -11.06 -24.85
CA TYR A 506 7.67 -12.01 -25.90
C TYR A 506 6.26 -12.57 -25.82
N GLU A 507 5.70 -12.90 -26.98
CA GLU A 507 4.39 -13.56 -27.06
C GLU A 507 4.33 -14.91 -26.31
N ALA A 508 5.46 -15.57 -26.10
CA ALA A 508 5.58 -16.80 -25.33
C ALA A 508 5.16 -16.61 -23.85
N PHE A 509 5.25 -15.37 -23.32
CA PHE A 509 4.94 -15.04 -21.93
C PHE A 509 3.60 -14.32 -21.76
N VAL A 510 2.73 -14.31 -22.80
CA VAL A 510 1.44 -13.61 -22.76
C VAL A 510 0.56 -14.00 -21.57
N HIS A 511 0.61 -15.25 -21.11
CA HIS A 511 -0.16 -15.68 -19.95
C HIS A 511 0.37 -15.13 -18.61
N VAL A 512 1.65 -14.80 -18.53
CA VAL A 512 2.21 -14.10 -17.38
C VAL A 512 1.72 -12.65 -17.37
N ILE A 513 1.77 -11.98 -18.51
CA ILE A 513 1.24 -10.63 -18.71
C ILE A 513 -0.27 -10.59 -18.41
N ASP A 514 -1.07 -11.51 -18.97
CA ASP A 514 -2.52 -11.55 -18.80
C ASP A 514 -2.95 -11.62 -17.32
N SER A 515 -2.21 -12.32 -16.48
CA SER A 515 -2.55 -12.47 -15.06
C SER A 515 -2.57 -11.13 -14.32
N MET A 516 -1.64 -10.23 -14.62
CA MET A 516 -1.59 -8.88 -14.02
C MET A 516 -2.46 -7.89 -14.79
N PHE A 517 -2.56 -8.02 -16.10
CA PHE A 517 -3.40 -7.16 -16.94
C PHE A 517 -4.87 -7.20 -16.52
N ASN A 518 -5.37 -8.37 -16.11
CA ASN A 518 -6.72 -8.51 -15.56
C ASN A 518 -6.95 -7.65 -14.29
N GLN A 519 -5.94 -7.45 -13.46
CA GLN A 519 -6.03 -6.54 -12.32
C GLN A 519 -6.15 -5.10 -12.80
N HIS A 520 -5.31 -4.68 -13.73
CA HIS A 520 -5.37 -3.32 -14.30
C HIS A 520 -6.71 -3.03 -14.99
N ALA A 521 -7.31 -4.02 -15.65
CA ALA A 521 -8.60 -3.86 -16.30
C ALA A 521 -9.74 -3.45 -15.35
N LYS A 522 -9.59 -3.71 -14.05
CA LYS A 522 -10.55 -3.26 -13.02
C LYS A 522 -10.49 -1.74 -12.78
N TRP A 523 -9.43 -1.05 -13.23
CA TRP A 523 -9.27 0.39 -13.14
C TRP A 523 -9.83 1.15 -14.36
N LEU A 524 -10.16 0.44 -15.42
CA LEU A 524 -10.70 0.97 -16.67
C LEU A 524 -12.23 0.96 -16.67
#